data_f929e939444118eeb513a09ef2d16ddf
#
_entry.id   f929e939444118eeb513a09ef2d16ddf
#
_cell.length_a   1.000
_cell.length_b   1.000
_cell.length_c   1.000
_cell.angle_alpha   90.00
_cell.angle_beta   90.00
_cell.angle_gamma   90.00
#
_symmetry.space_group_name_H-M   'P 1'
#
loop_
_entity.id
_entity.type
_entity.pdbx_description
1 polymer ?
#
loop_
_entity_poly.entity_id
_entity_poly.type
_entity_poly.pdbx_seq_one_letter_code
_entity_poly.pdbx_strand_id
1 'polypeptide(L)'
;MDGARVSLGPVGGVGRETGGEGGLFSLLRRRRSTRCFAGRAVDREQVGGLLWAAQGETGEGHRVGPSAHGLYPLGVTLIAGAVEGLDPGAYRYEAGAHELRPVAEGDLRERVAGTTLVDREWLREAPALLLLSGDLAAATRHFADQPPRGLRGQRYVWLEAGHASQNVYLRAAEAGLGAVLVAGFDDELLRGMRPSLLPYGHEPLGLLAVGFPAE
;
A
#
# COMPACT_ATOMS: atom_id res chain seq x y z
N MET A 1 41.26 -9.00 11.89
CA MET A 1 40.95 -7.75 12.62
C MET A 1 39.59 -7.95 13.26
N ASP A 2 39.60 -8.20 14.55
CA ASP A 2 38.38 -8.33 15.34
C ASP A 2 37.84 -6.93 15.60
N GLY A 3 36.90 -6.49 14.72
CA GLY A 3 36.32 -5.16 14.77
C GLY A 3 35.39 -5.05 15.98
N ALA A 4 35.79 -4.30 16.99
CA ALA A 4 34.94 -3.98 18.13
C ALA A 4 33.58 -3.42 17.66
N ARG A 5 32.47 -4.02 18.10
CA ARG A 5 31.12 -3.54 17.83
C ARG A 5 30.92 -2.18 18.50
N VAL A 6 30.45 -1.19 17.74
CA VAL A 6 30.13 0.14 18.27
C VAL A 6 28.66 0.17 18.67
N SER A 7 28.38 0.44 19.96
CA SER A 7 27.01 0.63 20.43
C SER A 7 26.50 2.00 19.96
N LEU A 8 25.28 2.01 19.38
CA LEU A 8 24.61 3.24 18.95
C LEU A 8 23.75 3.91 20.03
N GLY A 9 23.77 3.36 21.25
CA GLY A 9 22.93 3.85 22.35
C GLY A 9 21.44 3.46 22.22
N PRO A 10 20.60 3.90 23.18
CA PRO A 10 19.17 3.59 23.14
C PRO A 10 18.45 4.35 22.04
N VAL A 11 17.60 3.65 21.28
CA VAL A 11 16.69 4.27 20.30
C VAL A 11 15.64 5.10 21.05
N GLY A 12 15.57 6.40 20.80
CA GLY A 12 14.62 7.32 21.47
C GLY A 12 15.27 8.34 22.40
N GLY A 13 16.62 8.32 22.55
CA GLY A 13 17.36 9.29 23.35
C GLY A 13 17.92 10.50 22.56
N VAL A 14 17.77 10.53 21.26
CA VAL A 14 18.28 11.61 20.40
C VAL A 14 17.12 12.53 20.01
N GLY A 15 16.97 13.61 20.75
CA GLY A 15 15.94 14.63 20.54
C GLY A 15 14.73 14.44 21.44
N ARG A 16 14.29 15.53 22.04
CA ARG A 16 13.02 15.56 22.79
C ARG A 16 11.94 14.91 21.94
N GLU A 17 11.20 13.94 22.49
CA GLU A 17 9.97 13.44 21.91
C GLU A 17 9.00 14.63 21.75
N THR A 18 9.07 15.30 20.60
CA THR A 18 8.16 16.40 20.24
C THR A 18 6.83 15.88 19.68
N GLY A 19 6.52 14.62 19.93
CA GLY A 19 5.27 14.02 19.53
C GLY A 19 4.79 13.05 20.59
N GLY A 20 3.62 13.32 21.18
CA GLY A 20 2.91 12.39 22.06
C GLY A 20 2.68 11.01 21.40
N GLU A 21 1.67 10.26 21.80
CA GLU A 21 1.38 8.90 21.29
C GLU A 21 1.30 8.77 19.74
N GLY A 22 1.07 9.89 19.02
CA GLY A 22 1.06 9.99 17.54
C GLY A 22 2.42 10.28 16.88
N GLY A 23 3.50 10.48 17.65
CA GLY A 23 4.80 10.78 17.08
C GLY A 23 5.38 9.61 16.25
N LEU A 24 6.20 9.91 15.23
CA LEU A 24 6.75 8.92 14.29
C LEU A 24 7.42 7.72 15.01
N PHE A 25 8.22 7.96 16.05
CA PHE A 25 8.85 6.88 16.81
C PHE A 25 7.84 5.96 17.47
N SER A 26 6.75 6.50 18.02
CA SER A 26 5.67 5.73 18.61
C SER A 26 4.97 4.88 17.56
N LEU A 27 4.66 5.45 16.39
CA LEU A 27 4.05 4.73 15.27
C LEU A 27 4.94 3.59 14.76
N LEU A 28 6.24 3.85 14.60
CA LEU A 28 7.21 2.82 14.19
C LEU A 28 7.28 1.66 15.20
N ARG A 29 7.19 1.94 16.51
CA ARG A 29 7.18 0.91 17.57
C ARG A 29 5.88 0.11 17.61
N ARG A 30 4.73 0.75 17.38
CA ARG A 30 3.40 0.10 17.47
C ARG A 30 3.01 -0.65 16.21
N ARG A 31 3.43 -0.19 15.02
CA ARG A 31 3.09 -0.82 13.76
C ARG A 31 3.34 -2.33 13.80
N ARG A 32 2.33 -3.11 13.48
CA ARG A 32 2.40 -4.59 13.32
C ARG A 32 1.70 -5.02 12.04
N SER A 33 2.05 -6.20 11.55
CA SER A 33 1.28 -6.87 10.50
C SER A 33 0.09 -7.58 11.11
N THR A 34 -1.12 -7.12 10.76
CA THR A 34 -2.40 -7.60 11.31
C THR A 34 -3.05 -8.54 10.31
N ARG A 35 -3.34 -9.78 10.74
CA ARG A 35 -3.97 -10.83 9.90
C ARG A 35 -5.32 -11.29 10.45
N CYS A 36 -5.75 -10.76 11.60
CA CYS A 36 -7.08 -11.00 12.17
C CYS A 36 -7.80 -9.67 12.30
N PHE A 37 -8.95 -9.55 11.64
CA PHE A 37 -9.75 -8.34 11.61
C PHE A 37 -11.06 -8.53 12.36
N ALA A 38 -11.54 -7.48 13.02
CA ALA A 38 -12.71 -7.51 13.89
C ALA A 38 -14.07 -7.59 13.15
N GLY A 39 -14.09 -7.75 11.82
CA GLY A 39 -15.32 -7.77 11.01
C GLY A 39 -16.08 -6.43 10.99
N ARG A 40 -15.53 -5.39 11.63
CA ARG A 40 -16.09 -4.05 11.70
C ARG A 40 -15.77 -3.28 10.42
N ALA A 41 -16.75 -2.52 9.90
CA ALA A 41 -16.53 -1.64 8.76
C ALA A 41 -15.52 -0.53 9.10
N VAL A 42 -14.74 -0.13 8.12
CA VAL A 42 -13.90 1.08 8.16
C VAL A 42 -14.66 2.23 7.51
N ASP A 43 -14.45 3.43 7.99
CA ASP A 43 -15.09 4.59 7.37
C ASP A 43 -14.32 5.09 6.13
N ARG A 44 -15.03 5.86 5.29
CA ARG A 44 -14.48 6.39 4.04
C ARG A 44 -13.32 7.36 4.28
N GLU A 45 -13.32 8.12 5.36
CA GLU A 45 -12.25 9.06 5.70
C GLU A 45 -10.97 8.31 6.10
N GLN A 46 -11.11 7.22 6.89
CA GLN A 46 -9.98 6.34 7.23
C GLN A 46 -9.35 5.75 5.96
N VAL A 47 -10.17 5.22 5.05
CA VAL A 47 -9.70 4.68 3.76
C VAL A 47 -9.05 5.78 2.92
N GLY A 48 -9.65 6.97 2.85
CA GLY A 48 -9.09 8.13 2.16
C GLY A 48 -7.70 8.50 2.68
N GLY A 49 -7.52 8.50 4.00
CA GLY A 49 -6.23 8.74 4.64
C GLY A 49 -5.17 7.69 4.29
N LEU A 50 -5.56 6.40 4.18
CA LEU A 50 -4.65 5.33 3.76
C LEU A 50 -4.24 5.45 2.29
N LEU A 51 -5.19 5.79 1.41
CA LEU A 51 -4.94 6.01 -0.02
C LEU A 51 -4.02 7.22 -0.24
N TRP A 52 -4.28 8.30 0.49
CA TRP A 52 -3.42 9.47 0.46
C TRP A 52 -2.00 9.15 0.94
N ALA A 53 -1.86 8.42 2.05
CA ALA A 53 -0.56 7.99 2.56
C ALA A 53 0.21 7.12 1.55
N ALA A 54 -0.50 6.29 0.77
CA ALA A 54 0.11 5.48 -0.28
C ALA A 54 0.63 6.32 -1.45
N GLN A 55 -0.20 7.20 -2.03
CA GLN A 55 0.08 7.86 -3.31
C GLN A 55 -0.54 9.26 -3.45
N GLY A 56 -0.99 9.89 -2.35
CA GLY A 56 -1.59 11.23 -2.38
C GLY A 56 -0.63 12.29 -2.91
N GLU A 57 -1.20 13.33 -3.50
CA GLU A 57 -0.46 14.50 -3.97
C GLU A 57 -0.27 15.49 -2.82
N THR A 58 0.96 16.04 -2.71
CA THR A 58 1.34 17.00 -1.66
C THR A 58 1.46 18.43 -2.19
N GLY A 59 1.21 18.63 -3.48
CA GLY A 59 1.33 19.91 -4.20
C GLY A 59 2.48 19.90 -5.20
N GLU A 60 2.42 20.80 -6.18
CA GLU A 60 3.43 20.98 -7.24
C GLU A 60 3.77 19.68 -8.01
N GLY A 61 2.82 18.74 -8.12
CA GLY A 61 3.03 17.45 -8.77
C GLY A 61 3.82 16.43 -7.93
N HIS A 62 4.16 16.76 -6.69
CA HIS A 62 4.82 15.82 -5.78
C HIS A 62 3.81 14.91 -5.07
N ARG A 63 4.24 13.70 -4.73
CA ARG A 63 3.45 12.75 -3.96
C ARG A 63 4.07 12.46 -2.59
N VAL A 64 3.28 11.86 -1.69
CA VAL A 64 3.71 11.47 -0.34
C VAL A 64 4.93 10.56 -0.37
N GLY A 65 4.95 9.58 -1.28
CA GLY A 65 6.10 8.71 -1.50
C GLY A 65 7.09 9.31 -2.51
N PRO A 66 8.41 9.19 -2.28
CA PRO A 66 9.41 9.59 -3.27
C PRO A 66 9.35 8.69 -4.50
N SER A 67 9.60 9.26 -5.67
CA SER A 67 9.68 8.52 -6.93
C SER A 67 10.94 8.91 -7.71
N ALA A 68 11.59 7.92 -8.32
CA ALA A 68 12.78 8.15 -9.13
C ALA A 68 12.44 9.04 -10.33
N HIS A 69 13.13 10.16 -10.46
CA HIS A 69 12.87 11.23 -11.46
C HIS A 69 11.44 11.79 -11.44
N GLY A 70 10.68 11.61 -10.33
CA GLY A 70 9.28 12.03 -10.29
C GLY A 70 8.37 11.30 -11.28
N LEU A 71 8.71 10.05 -11.66
CA LEU A 71 7.96 9.28 -12.66
C LEU A 71 6.58 8.82 -12.14
N TYR A 72 6.47 8.54 -10.83
CA TYR A 72 5.23 8.09 -10.17
C TYR A 72 4.50 6.94 -10.89
N PRO A 73 5.15 5.81 -11.14
CA PRO A 73 4.60 4.71 -11.93
C PRO A 73 3.54 3.90 -11.17
N LEU A 74 3.32 4.16 -9.89
CA LEU A 74 2.39 3.39 -9.05
C LEU A 74 0.94 3.83 -9.24
N GLY A 75 0.04 2.84 -9.25
CA GLY A 75 -1.39 3.00 -9.12
C GLY A 75 -1.92 2.28 -7.88
N VAL A 76 -3.01 2.78 -7.31
CA VAL A 76 -3.70 2.14 -6.19
C VAL A 76 -5.16 1.90 -6.55
N THR A 77 -5.63 0.68 -6.34
CA THR A 77 -7.04 0.31 -6.47
C THR A 77 -7.55 -0.15 -5.11
N LEU A 78 -8.59 0.51 -4.60
CA LEU A 78 -9.33 0.08 -3.43
C LEU A 78 -10.29 -1.04 -3.84
N ILE A 79 -10.28 -2.15 -3.12
CA ILE A 79 -11.31 -3.18 -3.13
C ILE A 79 -12.09 -3.03 -1.83
N ALA A 80 -13.26 -2.40 -1.91
CA ALA A 80 -14.14 -2.14 -0.79
C ALA A 80 -15.10 -3.32 -0.59
N GLY A 81 -15.13 -3.87 0.62
CA GLY A 81 -16.12 -4.87 1.02
C GLY A 81 -17.01 -4.35 2.13
N ALA A 82 -16.43 -3.80 3.19
CA ALA A 82 -17.13 -3.22 4.33
C ALA A 82 -16.56 -1.83 4.63
N VAL A 83 -16.86 -0.86 3.77
CA VAL A 83 -16.47 0.55 3.92
C VAL A 83 -17.71 1.40 4.02
N GLU A 84 -17.86 2.14 5.13
CA GLU A 84 -19.03 3.01 5.34
C GLU A 84 -19.10 4.11 4.28
N GLY A 85 -20.27 4.25 3.66
CA GLY A 85 -20.51 5.25 2.61
C GLY A 85 -19.93 4.90 1.24
N LEU A 86 -19.51 3.64 1.03
CA LEU A 86 -19.18 3.09 -0.28
C LEU A 86 -19.89 1.75 -0.48
N ASP A 87 -20.44 1.55 -1.67
CA ASP A 87 -20.93 0.24 -2.08
C ASP A 87 -19.76 -0.74 -2.25
N PRO A 88 -19.98 -2.06 -2.00
CA PRO A 88 -18.97 -3.05 -2.30
C PRO A 88 -18.54 -3.01 -3.76
N GLY A 89 -17.22 -2.92 -4.01
CA GLY A 89 -16.72 -2.76 -5.37
C GLY A 89 -15.22 -2.48 -5.43
N ALA A 90 -14.74 -2.21 -6.63
CA ALA A 90 -13.39 -1.73 -6.85
C ALA A 90 -13.39 -0.29 -7.33
N TYR A 91 -12.46 0.49 -6.81
CA TYR A 91 -12.34 1.92 -7.05
C TYR A 91 -10.89 2.29 -7.34
N ARG A 92 -10.63 2.98 -8.45
CA ARG A 92 -9.33 3.54 -8.76
C ARG A 92 -9.11 4.83 -7.98
N TYR A 93 -7.99 4.93 -7.28
CA TYR A 93 -7.62 6.16 -6.61
C TYR A 93 -7.01 7.15 -7.59
N GLU A 94 -7.61 8.33 -7.68
CA GLU A 94 -7.17 9.48 -8.49
C GLU A 94 -6.44 10.48 -7.57
N ALA A 95 -5.11 10.39 -7.53
CA ALA A 95 -4.30 11.09 -6.54
C ALA A 95 -4.40 12.62 -6.59
N GLY A 96 -4.44 13.20 -7.80
CA GLY A 96 -4.51 14.66 -7.99
C GLY A 96 -5.82 15.29 -7.53
N ALA A 97 -6.92 14.54 -7.59
CA ALA A 97 -8.23 15.00 -7.12
C ALA A 97 -8.54 14.49 -5.70
N HIS A 98 -7.76 13.53 -5.17
CA HIS A 98 -8.06 12.78 -3.96
C HIS A 98 -9.45 12.14 -4.02
N GLU A 99 -9.78 11.49 -5.12
CA GLU A 99 -11.08 10.91 -5.41
C GLU A 99 -10.99 9.41 -5.73
N LEU A 100 -12.13 8.74 -5.63
CA LEU A 100 -12.32 7.35 -5.99
C LEU A 100 -13.19 7.25 -7.25
N ARG A 101 -12.65 6.68 -8.33
CA ARG A 101 -13.40 6.36 -9.54
C ARG A 101 -13.82 4.89 -9.53
N PRO A 102 -15.12 4.56 -9.55
CA PRO A 102 -15.59 3.18 -9.59
C PRO A 102 -15.11 2.49 -10.88
N VAL A 103 -14.65 1.25 -10.76
CA VAL A 103 -14.13 0.43 -11.89
C VAL A 103 -14.72 -0.97 -11.94
N ALA A 104 -15.35 -1.44 -10.85
CA ALA A 104 -16.14 -2.66 -10.81
C ALA A 104 -17.11 -2.64 -9.63
N GLU A 105 -18.27 -3.28 -9.80
CA GLU A 105 -19.30 -3.43 -8.78
C GLU A 105 -19.20 -4.81 -8.09
N GLY A 106 -19.78 -4.91 -6.89
CA GLY A 106 -19.86 -6.11 -6.10
C GLY A 106 -18.63 -6.38 -5.25
N ASP A 107 -18.78 -7.27 -4.26
CA ASP A 107 -17.68 -7.63 -3.36
C ASP A 107 -16.67 -8.53 -4.06
N LEU A 108 -15.49 -8.00 -4.31
CA LEU A 108 -14.41 -8.70 -5.02
C LEU A 108 -13.35 -9.30 -4.07
N ARG A 109 -13.51 -9.14 -2.75
CA ARG A 109 -12.51 -9.60 -1.77
C ARG A 109 -12.24 -11.10 -1.88
N GLU A 110 -13.27 -11.93 -1.94
CA GLU A 110 -13.14 -13.40 -2.09
C GLU A 110 -12.37 -13.76 -3.37
N ARG A 111 -12.70 -13.10 -4.47
CA ARG A 111 -12.03 -13.34 -5.75
C ARG A 111 -10.57 -12.94 -5.73
N VAL A 112 -10.24 -11.79 -5.10
CA VAL A 112 -8.86 -11.31 -4.94
C VAL A 112 -8.09 -12.18 -3.96
N ALA A 113 -8.68 -12.53 -2.82
CA ALA A 113 -8.08 -13.43 -1.85
C ALA A 113 -7.76 -14.81 -2.44
N GLY A 114 -8.60 -15.28 -3.38
CA GLY A 114 -8.40 -16.52 -4.12
C GLY A 114 -7.17 -16.52 -5.04
N THR A 115 -6.55 -15.38 -5.30
CA THR A 115 -5.27 -15.29 -6.03
C THR A 115 -4.05 -15.50 -5.16
N THR A 116 -4.19 -15.38 -3.83
CA THR A 116 -3.05 -15.50 -2.91
C THR A 116 -2.65 -16.96 -2.70
N LEU A 117 -1.36 -17.19 -2.46
CA LEU A 117 -0.78 -18.53 -2.34
C LEU A 117 -1.23 -19.21 -1.04
N VAL A 118 -1.32 -18.46 0.07
CA VAL A 118 -1.60 -19.03 1.41
C VAL A 118 -2.48 -18.14 2.30
N ASP A 119 -2.83 -16.94 1.88
CA ASP A 119 -3.42 -15.91 2.75
C ASP A 119 -4.94 -15.72 2.57
N ARG A 120 -5.60 -16.59 1.77
CA ARG A 120 -7.01 -16.45 1.35
C ARG A 120 -7.97 -16.29 2.53
N GLU A 121 -7.83 -17.11 3.56
CA GLU A 121 -8.78 -17.22 4.66
C GLU A 121 -9.02 -15.89 5.37
N TRP A 122 -7.94 -15.21 5.78
CA TRP A 122 -8.05 -13.97 6.52
C TRP A 122 -8.11 -12.73 5.61
N LEU A 123 -7.57 -12.83 4.38
CA LEU A 123 -7.56 -11.69 3.45
C LEU A 123 -8.98 -11.31 3.00
N ARG A 124 -9.84 -12.29 2.75
CA ARG A 124 -11.24 -12.06 2.37
C ARG A 124 -12.08 -11.41 3.48
N GLU A 125 -11.65 -11.55 4.74
CA GLU A 125 -12.35 -10.99 5.89
C GLU A 125 -11.99 -9.54 6.17
N ALA A 126 -10.87 -9.05 5.63
CA ALA A 126 -10.49 -7.67 5.77
C ALA A 126 -11.56 -6.74 5.17
N PRO A 127 -12.00 -5.67 5.87
CA PRO A 127 -13.04 -4.78 5.35
C PRO A 127 -12.67 -4.08 4.05
N ALA A 128 -11.37 -3.85 3.81
CA ALA A 128 -10.86 -3.26 2.57
C ALA A 128 -9.48 -3.81 2.21
N LEU A 129 -9.20 -3.87 0.89
CA LEU A 129 -7.89 -4.21 0.35
C LEU A 129 -7.42 -3.05 -0.55
N LEU A 130 -6.14 -2.70 -0.47
CA LEU A 130 -5.50 -1.77 -1.39
C LEU A 130 -4.56 -2.58 -2.30
N LEU A 131 -4.90 -2.67 -3.58
CA LEU A 131 -4.02 -3.28 -4.59
C LEU A 131 -3.05 -2.23 -5.10
N LEU A 132 -1.77 -2.41 -4.82
CA LEU A 132 -0.69 -1.65 -5.42
C LEU A 132 -0.33 -2.26 -6.77
N SER A 133 -0.24 -1.42 -7.78
CA SER A 133 0.18 -1.81 -9.13
C SER A 133 1.19 -0.81 -9.68
N GLY A 134 1.96 -1.21 -10.70
CA GLY A 134 2.97 -0.33 -11.28
C GLY A 134 3.18 -0.55 -12.77
N ASP A 135 3.41 0.53 -13.52
CA ASP A 135 3.83 0.47 -14.92
C ASP A 135 5.33 0.16 -15.02
N LEU A 136 5.65 -1.13 -14.91
CA LEU A 136 7.03 -1.62 -15.01
C LEU A 136 7.62 -1.34 -16.39
N ALA A 137 6.79 -1.39 -17.44
CA ALA A 137 7.24 -1.17 -18.81
C ALA A 137 7.62 0.30 -19.05
N ALA A 138 6.81 1.26 -18.57
CA ALA A 138 7.14 2.67 -18.63
C ALA A 138 8.43 2.99 -17.85
N ALA A 139 8.57 2.46 -16.65
CA ALA A 139 9.77 2.64 -15.85
C ALA A 139 11.01 2.02 -16.54
N THR A 140 10.87 0.83 -17.12
CA THR A 140 11.95 0.19 -17.87
C THR A 140 12.40 1.04 -19.07
N ARG A 141 11.45 1.62 -19.81
CA ARG A 141 11.76 2.52 -20.94
C ARG A 141 12.44 3.81 -20.46
N HIS A 142 11.90 4.42 -19.38
CA HIS A 142 12.44 5.69 -18.84
C HIS A 142 13.89 5.56 -18.38
N PHE A 143 14.24 4.43 -17.77
CA PHE A 143 15.59 4.16 -17.25
C PHE A 143 16.41 3.19 -18.13
N ALA A 144 16.11 3.11 -19.44
CA ALA A 144 16.71 2.13 -20.34
C ALA A 144 18.26 2.22 -20.42
N ASP A 145 18.80 3.42 -20.30
CA ASP A 145 20.26 3.67 -20.37
C ASP A 145 21.00 3.44 -19.06
N GLN A 146 20.27 3.28 -17.94
CA GLN A 146 20.87 3.07 -16.62
C GLN A 146 21.20 1.59 -16.37
N PRO A 147 22.44 1.25 -15.98
CA PRO A 147 22.78 -0.12 -15.58
C PRO A 147 22.10 -0.55 -14.25
N PRO A 148 21.67 -1.79 -14.10
CA PRO A 148 21.62 -2.83 -15.13
C PRO A 148 20.47 -2.56 -16.10
N ARG A 149 20.82 -2.48 -17.40
CA ARG A 149 19.85 -2.16 -18.46
C ARG A 149 18.67 -3.13 -18.46
N GLY A 150 17.47 -2.60 -18.66
CA GLY A 150 16.22 -3.36 -18.63
C GLY A 150 15.70 -3.70 -17.22
N LEU A 151 16.51 -3.56 -16.17
CA LEU A 151 16.12 -3.90 -14.80
C LEU A 151 16.06 -2.68 -13.85
N ARG A 152 16.75 -1.60 -14.17
CA ARG A 152 16.87 -0.43 -13.28
C ARG A 152 15.49 0.16 -12.94
N GLY A 153 14.67 0.41 -13.95
CA GLY A 153 13.33 0.96 -13.76
C GLY A 153 12.43 0.07 -12.90
N GLN A 154 12.46 -1.24 -13.13
CA GLN A 154 11.68 -2.19 -12.31
C GLN A 154 12.08 -2.14 -10.84
N ARG A 155 13.39 -2.05 -10.53
CA ARG A 155 13.88 -1.93 -9.14
C ARG A 155 13.33 -0.69 -8.46
N TYR A 156 13.27 0.44 -9.17
CA TYR A 156 12.71 1.67 -8.60
C TYR A 156 11.23 1.51 -8.28
N VAL A 157 10.45 0.88 -9.17
CA VAL A 157 9.01 0.63 -8.91
C VAL A 157 8.79 -0.22 -7.67
N TRP A 158 9.59 -1.28 -7.48
CA TRP A 158 9.51 -2.12 -6.27
C TRP A 158 9.90 -1.37 -5.00
N LEU A 159 10.91 -0.51 -5.05
CA LEU A 159 11.28 0.36 -3.91
C LEU A 159 10.16 1.34 -3.58
N GLU A 160 9.56 1.96 -4.59
CA GLU A 160 8.43 2.88 -4.41
C GLU A 160 7.21 2.18 -3.82
N ALA A 161 6.90 0.95 -4.25
CA ALA A 161 5.84 0.14 -3.66
C ALA A 161 6.10 -0.15 -2.18
N GLY A 162 7.36 -0.38 -1.79
CA GLY A 162 7.78 -0.52 -0.39
C GLY A 162 7.57 0.76 0.41
N HIS A 163 7.91 1.94 -0.14
CA HIS A 163 7.65 3.24 0.50
C HIS A 163 6.15 3.47 0.70
N ALA A 164 5.34 3.24 -0.34
CA ALA A 164 3.88 3.40 -0.28
C ALA A 164 3.28 2.46 0.78
N SER A 165 3.68 1.20 0.81
CA SER A 165 3.22 0.22 1.79
C SER A 165 3.55 0.64 3.22
N GLN A 166 4.77 1.09 3.47
CA GLN A 166 5.19 1.54 4.80
C GLN A 166 4.40 2.76 5.26
N ASN A 167 4.11 3.71 4.36
CA ASN A 167 3.27 4.86 4.67
C ASN A 167 1.85 4.42 5.07
N VAL A 168 1.27 3.43 4.36
CA VAL A 168 -0.03 2.84 4.73
C VAL A 168 0.02 2.20 6.12
N TYR A 169 1.07 1.45 6.44
CA TYR A 169 1.23 0.86 7.77
C TYR A 169 1.27 1.92 8.88
N LEU A 170 2.01 3.01 8.67
CA LEU A 170 2.13 4.08 9.67
C LEU A 170 0.80 4.82 9.84
N ARG A 171 0.13 5.14 8.72
CA ARG A 171 -1.19 5.79 8.76
C ARG A 171 -2.25 4.88 9.37
N ALA A 172 -2.23 3.58 9.09
CA ALA A 172 -3.12 2.62 9.75
C ALA A 172 -2.90 2.61 11.27
N ALA A 173 -1.65 2.51 11.72
CA ALA A 173 -1.30 2.53 13.15
C ALA A 173 -1.73 3.84 13.84
N GLU A 174 -1.65 4.98 13.14
CA GLU A 174 -2.14 6.28 13.64
C GLU A 174 -3.66 6.29 13.79
N ALA A 175 -4.38 5.71 12.81
CA ALA A 175 -5.84 5.63 12.80
C ALA A 175 -6.43 4.50 13.70
N GLY A 176 -5.60 3.77 14.44
CA GLY A 176 -6.05 2.62 15.24
C GLY A 176 -6.43 1.41 14.38
N LEU A 177 -6.00 1.38 13.12
CA LEU A 177 -6.20 0.28 12.19
C LEU A 177 -5.00 -0.66 12.16
N GLY A 178 -5.24 -1.90 11.77
CA GLY A 178 -4.23 -2.85 11.36
C GLY A 178 -4.05 -2.86 9.85
N ALA A 179 -2.83 -3.19 9.42
CA ALA A 179 -2.53 -3.41 8.02
C ALA A 179 -1.57 -4.59 7.84
N VAL A 180 -1.60 -5.24 6.69
CA VAL A 180 -0.58 -6.21 6.28
C VAL A 180 -0.42 -6.21 4.77
N LEU A 181 0.84 -6.20 4.31
CA LEU A 181 1.18 -6.36 2.90
C LEU A 181 1.33 -7.85 2.57
N VAL A 182 0.62 -8.30 1.55
CA VAL A 182 0.75 -9.61 0.90
C VAL A 182 1.34 -9.40 -0.49
N ALA A 183 2.43 -10.10 -0.78
CA ALA A 183 3.05 -10.13 -2.11
C ALA A 183 3.16 -11.57 -2.66
N GLY A 184 2.60 -12.55 -1.93
CA GLY A 184 2.53 -13.95 -2.35
C GLY A 184 1.19 -14.26 -3.03
N PHE A 185 1.07 -13.95 -4.31
CA PHE A 185 -0.13 -14.20 -5.13
C PHE A 185 0.26 -14.68 -6.53
N ASP A 186 -0.71 -15.21 -7.24
CA ASP A 186 -0.59 -15.55 -8.66
C ASP A 186 -0.83 -14.30 -9.51
N ASP A 187 0.25 -13.79 -10.10
CA ASP A 187 0.24 -12.58 -10.95
C ASP A 187 -0.68 -12.73 -12.16
N GLU A 188 -0.77 -13.92 -12.75
CA GLU A 188 -1.59 -14.19 -13.94
C GLU A 188 -3.07 -14.10 -13.61
N LEU A 189 -3.48 -14.64 -12.45
CA LEU A 189 -4.86 -14.53 -11.97
C LEU A 189 -5.24 -13.07 -11.70
N LEU A 190 -4.35 -12.28 -11.06
CA LEU A 190 -4.60 -10.84 -10.87
C LEU A 190 -4.61 -10.07 -12.20
N ARG A 191 -3.71 -10.37 -13.14
CA ARG A 191 -3.73 -9.78 -14.49
C ARG A 191 -5.03 -10.09 -15.24
N GLY A 192 -5.59 -11.29 -15.03
CA GLY A 192 -6.88 -11.68 -15.58
C GLY A 192 -8.06 -10.84 -15.11
N MET A 193 -7.89 -10.03 -14.06
CA MET A 193 -8.91 -9.10 -13.55
C MET A 193 -8.81 -7.68 -14.16
N ARG A 194 -8.06 -7.51 -15.27
CA ARG A 194 -8.04 -6.27 -16.04
C ARG A 194 -9.33 -6.08 -16.83
N PRO A 195 -9.75 -4.82 -17.09
CA PRO A 195 -9.18 -3.57 -16.58
C PRO A 195 -9.72 -3.16 -15.19
N SER A 196 -10.59 -3.97 -14.59
CA SER A 196 -11.31 -3.61 -13.36
C SER A 196 -10.37 -3.35 -12.19
N LEU A 197 -9.40 -4.24 -11.92
CA LEU A 197 -8.51 -4.06 -10.78
C LEU A 197 -7.17 -3.42 -11.16
N LEU A 198 -6.67 -3.70 -12.34
CA LEU A 198 -5.37 -3.20 -12.81
C LEU A 198 -5.55 -2.34 -14.06
N PRO A 199 -4.92 -1.17 -14.17
CA PRO A 199 -4.82 -0.45 -15.43
C PRO A 199 -4.12 -1.32 -16.49
N TYR A 200 -4.40 -1.08 -17.76
CA TYR A 200 -3.61 -1.68 -18.84
C TYR A 200 -2.14 -1.24 -18.68
N GLY A 201 -1.22 -2.19 -18.86
CA GLY A 201 0.22 -1.97 -18.70
C GLY A 201 0.74 -2.05 -17.29
N HIS A 202 -0.13 -2.02 -16.26
CA HIS A 202 0.32 -2.20 -14.88
C HIS A 202 0.47 -3.67 -14.50
N GLU A 203 1.45 -3.94 -13.67
CA GLU A 203 1.66 -5.23 -13.02
C GLU A 203 1.25 -5.14 -11.54
N PRO A 204 0.71 -6.22 -10.93
CA PRO A 204 0.40 -6.25 -9.52
C PRO A 204 1.71 -6.25 -8.71
N LEU A 205 1.78 -5.48 -7.63
CA LEU A 205 2.96 -5.36 -6.78
C LEU A 205 2.70 -5.82 -5.35
N GLY A 206 1.48 -5.70 -4.87
CA GLY A 206 1.12 -6.08 -3.53
C GLY A 206 -0.32 -5.77 -3.18
N LEU A 207 -0.84 -6.52 -2.21
CA LEU A 207 -2.16 -6.34 -1.62
C LEU A 207 -1.99 -5.93 -0.16
N LEU A 208 -2.50 -4.78 0.23
CA LEU A 208 -2.56 -4.35 1.63
C LEU A 208 -3.97 -4.61 2.16
N ALA A 209 -4.12 -5.58 3.05
CA ALA A 209 -5.34 -5.73 3.81
C ALA A 209 -5.36 -4.71 4.95
N VAL A 210 -6.49 -4.04 5.17
CA VAL A 210 -6.64 -3.01 6.18
C VAL A 210 -7.98 -3.16 6.91
N GLY A 211 -8.00 -2.89 8.21
CA GLY A 211 -9.20 -2.97 9.03
C GLY A 211 -8.88 -2.83 10.51
N PHE A 212 -9.90 -2.85 11.36
CA PHE A 212 -9.68 -2.88 12.80
C PHE A 212 -9.10 -4.23 13.21
N PRO A 213 -8.03 -4.27 14.03
CA PRO A 213 -7.52 -5.53 14.57
C PRO A 213 -8.61 -6.24 15.41
N ALA A 214 -8.68 -7.57 15.31
CA ALA A 214 -9.39 -8.36 16.32
C ALA A 214 -8.63 -8.31 17.65
N GLU A 215 -9.35 -8.42 18.76
CA GLU A 215 -8.77 -8.49 20.12
C GLU A 215 -7.95 -9.79 20.32
#